data_73aa947a141ffcc50f0198096d55cbbc
#
_entry.id   73aa947a141ffcc50f0198096d55cbbc
#
_cell.length_a   1.000
_cell.length_b   1.000
_cell.length_c   1.000
_cell.angle_alpha   90.00
_cell.angle_beta   90.00
_cell.angle_gamma   90.00
#
_symmetry.space_group_name_H-M   'P 1'
#
loop_
_entity.id
_entity.type
_entity.pdbx_description
1 polymer ?
#
loop_
_entity_poly.entity_id
_entity_poly.type
_entity_poly.pdbx_seq_one_letter_code
_entity_poly.pdbx_strand_id
1 'polypeptide(L)'
;MLTWDLGALFKNEDELENTTQNYIQQSKKFKKNYSTTLDKLNPDDFLNALKEYEHLHLILSKIMTYAYLCFAKDSSKGSFCAKYEQECKKIEENLLFFELEFCELSEEKTKELIKFCKGYDFYLQNLLQNKRYNLSQKEERIMLYLSNTGANAFSRLFDESMAALKIPFEGNKLSEEEILSKLYNNDRKIRKKAAKKFTKALDKNLNLLTFIFNMIKTELNNICKLRGYESAETPRHLQNQITQQSVNSLIQTTQKHFYLVSNFYKRKKQILGFNKLKDYDRYAPIGKEAKFSFEESKKIILNAFYDFSPVFGDIAKEAFEKGWIDVYPQDKKQSGAFSHSATPDTHPFILLNYTDGRRDLFTLAHELGHTIHQKLSYNVSFLNQNTPLTTAETASVFAEMLVFDYVKNKLKKEELLALYAAKIEDIFATLYRQINFTCFERRIHANENELKSEEISQIWMEESQKMFGESVELSKNYALWWSYIPHFIHSPFYCYAYAYAQLLVLALYGLYKSNACSNFKELYIKMLSLGGSVSPKELVGMFGFDIEDKSFWEIGIVEIKKLIDEFMRLKQ
;
A
#
# COMPACT_ATOMS: atom_id res chain seq x y z
N MET A 1 -26.55 -5.63 9.02
CA MET A 1 -25.71 -6.72 9.60
C MET A 1 -24.37 -6.13 9.99
N LEU A 2 -23.75 -6.63 11.07
CA LEU A 2 -22.43 -6.17 11.54
C LEU A 2 -21.32 -7.20 11.23
N THR A 3 -21.61 -8.11 10.33
CA THR A 3 -20.68 -9.08 9.74
C THR A 3 -21.02 -9.25 8.27
N TRP A 4 -20.04 -9.60 7.47
CA TRP A 4 -20.25 -9.81 6.05
C TRP A 4 -21.01 -11.09 5.71
N ASP A 5 -21.70 -11.08 4.57
CA ASP A 5 -22.35 -12.24 3.98
C ASP A 5 -21.53 -12.74 2.79
N LEU A 6 -20.90 -13.90 2.92
CA LEU A 6 -20.10 -14.52 1.87
C LEU A 6 -20.94 -15.30 0.85
N GLY A 7 -22.25 -15.39 1.03
CA GLY A 7 -23.17 -16.07 0.11
C GLY A 7 -23.22 -15.44 -1.28
N ALA A 8 -22.78 -14.16 -1.40
CA ALA A 8 -22.60 -13.49 -2.68
C ALA A 8 -21.45 -14.08 -3.53
N LEU A 9 -20.46 -14.72 -2.89
CA LEU A 9 -19.37 -15.44 -3.57
C LEU A 9 -19.77 -16.89 -3.85
N PHE A 10 -20.02 -17.65 -2.79
CA PHE A 10 -20.49 -19.04 -2.87
C PHE A 10 -21.49 -19.31 -1.73
N LYS A 11 -22.57 -20.03 -2.04
CA LYS A 11 -23.62 -20.35 -1.08
C LYS A 11 -23.15 -21.31 0.02
N ASN A 12 -22.22 -22.20 -0.32
CA ASN A 12 -21.65 -23.20 0.58
C ASN A 12 -20.34 -23.78 0.03
N GLU A 13 -19.68 -24.62 0.83
CA GLU A 13 -18.41 -25.24 0.47
C GLU A 13 -18.56 -26.27 -0.69
N ASP A 14 -19.73 -26.89 -0.88
CA ASP A 14 -19.95 -27.82 -2.01
C ASP A 14 -19.99 -27.06 -3.36
N GLU A 15 -20.64 -25.91 -3.41
CA GLU A 15 -20.63 -25.06 -4.60
C GLU A 15 -19.21 -24.58 -4.94
N LEU A 16 -18.44 -24.18 -3.93
CA LEU A 16 -17.04 -23.79 -4.08
C LEU A 16 -16.20 -24.95 -4.64
N GLU A 17 -16.32 -26.15 -4.06
CA GLU A 17 -15.57 -27.33 -4.50
C GLU A 17 -15.92 -27.71 -5.95
N ASN A 18 -17.22 -27.81 -6.25
CA ASN A 18 -17.68 -28.15 -7.60
C ASN A 18 -17.21 -27.13 -8.64
N THR A 19 -17.27 -25.83 -8.30
CA THR A 19 -16.77 -24.76 -9.18
C THR A 19 -15.28 -24.91 -9.39
N THR A 20 -14.51 -25.11 -8.32
CA THR A 20 -13.05 -25.25 -8.39
C THR A 20 -12.66 -26.41 -9.32
N GLN A 21 -13.24 -27.60 -9.15
CA GLN A 21 -12.92 -28.75 -9.97
C GLN A 21 -13.32 -28.54 -11.44
N ASN A 22 -14.47 -27.92 -11.69
CA ASN A 22 -14.91 -27.58 -13.05
C ASN A 22 -13.91 -26.64 -13.75
N TYR A 23 -13.44 -25.60 -13.07
CA TYR A 23 -12.54 -24.60 -13.66
C TYR A 23 -11.10 -25.11 -13.82
N ILE A 24 -10.65 -26.05 -13.03
CA ILE A 24 -9.42 -26.80 -13.32
C ILE A 24 -9.54 -27.55 -14.68
N GLN A 25 -10.68 -28.15 -14.98
CA GLN A 25 -10.85 -28.81 -16.28
C GLN A 25 -10.99 -27.80 -17.43
N GLN A 26 -11.69 -26.69 -17.22
CA GLN A 26 -11.80 -25.62 -18.21
C GLN A 26 -10.44 -24.98 -18.52
N SER A 27 -9.60 -24.73 -17.52
CA SER A 27 -8.25 -24.20 -17.75
C SER A 27 -7.35 -25.16 -18.54
N LYS A 28 -7.45 -26.46 -18.32
CA LYS A 28 -6.78 -27.49 -19.16
C LYS A 28 -7.27 -27.46 -20.60
N LYS A 29 -8.58 -27.32 -20.81
CA LYS A 29 -9.17 -27.21 -22.17
C LYS A 29 -8.68 -25.92 -22.85
N PHE A 30 -8.67 -24.80 -22.14
CA PHE A 30 -8.14 -23.53 -22.62
C PHE A 30 -6.69 -23.68 -23.10
N LYS A 31 -5.82 -24.23 -22.26
CA LYS A 31 -4.43 -24.51 -22.64
C LYS A 31 -4.34 -25.40 -23.89
N LYS A 32 -5.11 -26.48 -23.95
CA LYS A 32 -5.12 -27.39 -25.09
C LYS A 32 -5.55 -26.70 -26.39
N ASN A 33 -6.48 -25.75 -26.30
CA ASN A 33 -7.04 -25.07 -27.47
C ASN A 33 -6.09 -23.98 -28.01
N TYR A 34 -5.41 -23.28 -27.13
CA TYR A 34 -4.72 -22.03 -27.50
C TYR A 34 -3.19 -22.07 -27.37
N SER A 35 -2.61 -22.95 -26.55
CA SER A 35 -1.16 -23.02 -26.41
C SER A 35 -0.48 -23.39 -27.73
N THR A 36 0.57 -22.66 -28.07
CA THR A 36 1.34 -22.76 -29.34
C THR A 36 0.56 -22.37 -30.61
N THR A 37 -0.54 -21.65 -30.44
CA THR A 37 -1.38 -21.26 -31.58
C THR A 37 -1.72 -19.76 -31.63
N LEU A 38 -1.31 -18.96 -30.66
CA LEU A 38 -1.68 -17.52 -30.58
C LEU A 38 -1.23 -16.73 -31.82
N ASP A 39 -0.11 -17.11 -32.42
CA ASP A 39 0.42 -16.53 -33.67
C ASP A 39 -0.51 -16.73 -34.89
N LYS A 40 -1.30 -17.81 -34.88
CA LYS A 40 -2.21 -18.20 -35.97
C LYS A 40 -3.62 -17.65 -35.83
N LEU A 41 -3.97 -17.13 -34.65
CA LEU A 41 -5.30 -16.58 -34.40
C LEU A 41 -5.50 -15.29 -35.21
N ASN A 42 -6.66 -15.14 -35.83
CA ASN A 42 -7.11 -13.87 -36.32
C ASN A 42 -7.53 -12.96 -35.11
N PRO A 43 -7.71 -11.64 -35.29
CA PRO A 43 -8.03 -10.74 -34.20
C PRO A 43 -9.32 -11.08 -33.44
N ASP A 44 -10.37 -11.59 -34.11
CA ASP A 44 -11.62 -11.98 -33.46
C ASP A 44 -11.44 -13.22 -32.58
N ASP A 45 -10.74 -14.25 -33.07
CA ASP A 45 -10.43 -15.46 -32.32
C ASP A 45 -9.51 -15.17 -31.14
N PHE A 46 -8.54 -14.26 -31.30
CA PHE A 46 -7.69 -13.81 -30.19
C PHE A 46 -8.51 -13.08 -29.12
N LEU A 47 -9.42 -12.17 -29.51
CA LEU A 47 -10.30 -11.48 -28.56
C LEU A 47 -11.19 -12.48 -27.80
N ASN A 48 -11.69 -13.52 -28.45
CA ASN A 48 -12.46 -14.56 -27.79
C ASN A 48 -11.60 -15.35 -26.80
N ALA A 49 -10.37 -15.71 -27.17
CA ALA A 49 -9.41 -16.35 -26.27
C ALA A 49 -9.07 -15.44 -25.06
N LEU A 50 -8.87 -14.14 -25.28
CA LEU A 50 -8.59 -13.17 -24.22
C LEU A 50 -9.78 -13.02 -23.25
N LYS A 51 -11.01 -13.03 -23.73
CA LYS A 51 -12.21 -13.02 -22.86
C LYS A 51 -12.37 -14.31 -22.06
N GLU A 52 -12.06 -15.47 -22.66
CA GLU A 52 -12.04 -16.77 -21.94
C GLU A 52 -10.94 -16.77 -20.87
N TYR A 53 -9.75 -16.24 -21.18
CA TYR A 53 -8.66 -16.04 -20.25
C TYR A 53 -9.06 -15.15 -19.07
N GLU A 54 -9.66 -13.99 -19.34
CA GLU A 54 -10.18 -13.09 -18.31
C GLU A 54 -11.23 -13.78 -17.42
N HIS A 55 -12.16 -14.51 -18.00
CA HIS A 55 -13.19 -15.22 -17.24
C HIS A 55 -12.60 -16.30 -16.31
N LEU A 56 -11.58 -17.03 -16.76
CA LEU A 56 -10.85 -17.99 -15.92
C LEU A 56 -10.15 -17.29 -14.74
N HIS A 57 -9.54 -16.14 -14.97
CA HIS A 57 -8.94 -15.32 -13.90
C HIS A 57 -9.97 -14.76 -12.92
N LEU A 58 -11.15 -14.35 -13.41
CA LEU A 58 -12.24 -13.87 -12.56
C LEU A 58 -12.71 -14.97 -11.60
N ILE A 59 -12.95 -16.17 -12.08
CA ILE A 59 -13.40 -17.28 -11.23
C ILE A 59 -12.30 -17.74 -10.27
N LEU A 60 -11.04 -17.77 -10.73
CA LEU A 60 -9.89 -18.02 -9.87
C LEU A 60 -9.84 -17.02 -8.70
N SER A 61 -9.98 -15.74 -9.01
CA SER A 61 -10.04 -14.67 -7.98
C SER A 61 -11.23 -14.85 -7.04
N LYS A 62 -12.40 -15.24 -7.54
CA LYS A 62 -13.61 -15.49 -6.73
C LYS A 62 -13.40 -16.64 -5.73
N ILE A 63 -12.80 -17.75 -6.18
CA ILE A 63 -12.45 -18.91 -5.33
C ILE A 63 -11.48 -18.48 -4.22
N MET A 64 -10.40 -17.80 -4.59
CA MET A 64 -9.38 -17.32 -3.64
C MET A 64 -9.96 -16.32 -2.65
N THR A 65 -10.80 -15.39 -3.11
CA THR A 65 -11.46 -14.40 -2.26
C THR A 65 -12.29 -15.09 -1.17
N TYR A 66 -13.11 -16.08 -1.53
CA TYR A 66 -13.93 -16.79 -0.54
C TYR A 66 -13.06 -17.50 0.50
N ALA A 67 -12.06 -18.25 0.04
CA ALA A 67 -11.15 -18.97 0.94
C ALA A 67 -10.40 -18.02 1.89
N TYR A 68 -9.89 -16.90 1.36
CA TYR A 68 -9.20 -15.87 2.13
C TYR A 68 -10.13 -15.19 3.16
N LEU A 69 -11.34 -14.79 2.76
CA LEU A 69 -12.28 -14.12 3.67
C LEU A 69 -12.77 -15.05 4.79
N CYS A 70 -12.93 -16.35 4.52
CA CYS A 70 -13.17 -17.35 5.55
C CYS A 70 -12.03 -17.43 6.56
N PHE A 71 -10.77 -17.42 6.10
CA PHE A 71 -9.57 -17.42 6.93
C PHE A 71 -9.40 -16.11 7.69
N ALA A 72 -9.63 -14.96 7.06
CA ALA A 72 -9.54 -13.65 7.70
C ALA A 72 -10.56 -13.49 8.85
N LYS A 73 -11.75 -14.10 8.72
CA LYS A 73 -12.77 -14.14 9.77
C LYS A 73 -12.45 -15.13 10.88
N ASP A 74 -11.82 -16.25 10.55
CA ASP A 74 -11.43 -17.31 11.50
C ASP A 74 -10.10 -17.93 11.07
N SER A 75 -9.01 -17.55 11.74
CA SER A 75 -7.65 -18.02 11.45
C SER A 75 -7.47 -19.55 11.64
N SER A 76 -8.40 -20.25 12.29
CA SER A 76 -8.40 -21.71 12.36
C SER A 76 -8.68 -22.37 11.00
N LYS A 77 -9.19 -21.61 10.01
CA LYS A 77 -9.41 -22.07 8.63
C LYS A 77 -8.17 -21.97 7.72
N GLY A 78 -6.96 -21.87 8.28
CA GLY A 78 -5.72 -21.80 7.51
C GLY A 78 -5.50 -22.99 6.55
N SER A 79 -5.80 -24.22 6.99
CA SER A 79 -5.73 -25.41 6.13
C SER A 79 -6.75 -25.41 4.98
N PHE A 80 -7.93 -24.83 5.23
CA PHE A 80 -8.95 -24.62 4.22
C PHE A 80 -8.47 -23.63 3.15
N CYS A 81 -7.92 -22.47 3.55
CA CYS A 81 -7.36 -21.49 2.62
C CYS A 81 -6.22 -22.09 1.79
N ALA A 82 -5.26 -22.78 2.44
CA ALA A 82 -4.13 -23.42 1.77
C ALA A 82 -4.56 -24.51 0.76
N LYS A 83 -5.65 -25.23 1.02
CA LYS A 83 -6.21 -26.18 0.05
C LYS A 83 -6.58 -25.46 -1.25
N TYR A 84 -7.36 -24.37 -1.16
CA TYR A 84 -7.81 -23.67 -2.36
C TYR A 84 -6.69 -22.89 -3.06
N GLU A 85 -5.68 -22.42 -2.32
CA GLU A 85 -4.44 -21.89 -2.93
C GLU A 85 -3.75 -22.94 -3.82
N GLN A 86 -3.65 -24.18 -3.36
CA GLN A 86 -3.06 -25.28 -4.16
C GLN A 86 -3.92 -25.65 -5.37
N GLU A 87 -5.25 -25.67 -5.22
CA GLU A 87 -6.14 -25.96 -6.35
C GLU A 87 -6.10 -24.81 -7.39
N CYS A 88 -6.05 -23.55 -6.95
CA CYS A 88 -5.95 -22.40 -7.84
C CYS A 88 -4.62 -22.38 -8.60
N LYS A 89 -3.51 -22.79 -7.99
CA LYS A 89 -2.23 -22.94 -8.70
C LYS A 89 -2.31 -23.84 -9.92
N LYS A 90 -3.15 -24.89 -9.90
CA LYS A 90 -3.36 -25.75 -11.07
C LYS A 90 -4.03 -25.00 -12.23
N ILE A 91 -4.89 -24.02 -11.92
CA ILE A 91 -5.51 -23.14 -12.91
C ILE A 91 -4.46 -22.19 -13.47
N GLU A 92 -3.73 -21.50 -12.59
CA GLU A 92 -2.66 -20.55 -12.95
C GLU A 92 -1.60 -21.18 -13.86
N GLU A 93 -1.13 -22.40 -13.53
CA GLU A 93 -0.17 -23.14 -14.36
C GLU A 93 -0.67 -23.41 -15.78
N ASN A 94 -1.99 -23.58 -15.93
CA ASN A 94 -2.58 -23.76 -17.25
C ASN A 94 -2.76 -22.45 -18.02
N LEU A 95 -2.80 -21.31 -17.35
CA LEU A 95 -3.00 -19.98 -17.94
C LEU A 95 -1.68 -19.28 -18.28
N LEU A 96 -0.58 -19.64 -17.63
CA LEU A 96 0.73 -18.98 -17.73
C LEU A 96 1.24 -18.81 -19.18
N PHE A 97 0.94 -19.75 -20.06
CA PHE A 97 1.41 -19.71 -21.45
C PHE A 97 0.88 -18.49 -22.21
N PHE A 98 -0.31 -17.99 -21.87
CA PHE A 98 -1.00 -16.98 -22.66
C PHE A 98 -0.24 -15.64 -22.70
N GLU A 99 0.18 -15.14 -21.55
CA GLU A 99 0.98 -13.92 -21.48
C GLU A 99 2.38 -14.09 -22.10
N LEU A 100 3.01 -15.24 -21.85
CA LEU A 100 4.34 -15.53 -22.38
C LEU A 100 4.32 -15.61 -23.91
N GLU A 101 3.40 -16.38 -24.49
CA GLU A 101 3.27 -16.50 -25.95
C GLU A 101 2.85 -15.18 -26.61
N PHE A 102 1.97 -14.39 -25.96
CA PHE A 102 1.65 -13.04 -26.45
C PHE A 102 2.90 -12.16 -26.54
N CYS A 103 3.77 -12.20 -25.54
CA CYS A 103 5.03 -11.47 -25.56
C CYS A 103 6.01 -11.97 -26.64
N GLU A 104 5.90 -13.20 -27.11
CA GLU A 104 6.74 -13.77 -28.18
C GLU A 104 6.25 -13.44 -29.59
N LEU A 105 5.02 -12.94 -29.77
CA LEU A 105 4.47 -12.56 -31.05
C LEU A 105 5.30 -11.47 -31.74
N SER A 106 5.20 -11.40 -33.08
CA SER A 106 5.86 -10.33 -33.85
C SER A 106 5.30 -8.94 -33.49
N GLU A 107 6.11 -7.91 -33.68
CA GLU A 107 5.70 -6.52 -33.39
C GLU A 107 4.48 -6.09 -34.23
N GLU A 108 4.41 -6.54 -35.47
CA GLU A 108 3.26 -6.29 -36.34
C GLU A 108 1.98 -6.92 -35.79
N LYS A 109 2.07 -8.20 -35.37
CA LYS A 109 0.94 -8.93 -34.81
C LYS A 109 0.47 -8.34 -33.48
N THR A 110 1.36 -8.01 -32.57
CA THR A 110 1.01 -7.38 -31.30
C THR A 110 0.34 -6.02 -31.50
N LYS A 111 0.82 -5.19 -32.43
CA LYS A 111 0.19 -3.90 -32.76
C LYS A 111 -1.21 -4.07 -33.34
N GLU A 112 -1.42 -5.07 -34.23
CA GLU A 112 -2.73 -5.41 -34.78
C GLU A 112 -3.71 -5.79 -33.65
N LEU A 113 -3.31 -6.74 -32.79
CA LEU A 113 -4.14 -7.25 -31.70
C LEU A 113 -4.49 -6.19 -30.67
N ILE A 114 -3.52 -5.36 -30.23
CA ILE A 114 -3.75 -4.28 -29.29
C ILE A 114 -4.76 -3.27 -29.86
N LYS A 115 -4.62 -2.90 -31.13
CA LYS A 115 -5.55 -1.96 -31.78
C LYS A 115 -6.97 -2.54 -31.90
N PHE A 116 -7.10 -3.86 -32.08
CA PHE A 116 -8.38 -4.54 -32.21
C PHE A 116 -9.05 -4.78 -30.86
N CYS A 117 -8.31 -5.22 -29.86
CA CYS A 117 -8.83 -5.60 -28.54
C CYS A 117 -9.04 -4.36 -27.63
N LYS A 118 -9.90 -3.42 -28.06
CA LYS A 118 -10.24 -2.24 -27.28
C LYS A 118 -10.78 -2.62 -25.91
N GLY A 119 -10.30 -1.91 -24.88
CA GLY A 119 -10.61 -2.20 -23.47
C GLY A 119 -9.64 -3.18 -22.81
N TYR A 120 -8.79 -3.84 -23.58
CA TYR A 120 -7.65 -4.65 -23.11
C TYR A 120 -6.30 -4.08 -23.57
N ASP A 121 -6.32 -3.03 -24.35
CA ASP A 121 -5.14 -2.40 -24.98
C ASP A 121 -4.08 -2.02 -23.95
N PHE A 122 -4.46 -1.43 -22.83
CA PHE A 122 -3.52 -1.06 -21.77
C PHE A 122 -2.91 -2.30 -21.09
N TYR A 123 -3.71 -3.32 -20.78
CA TYR A 123 -3.21 -4.57 -20.24
C TYR A 123 -2.17 -5.22 -21.16
N LEU A 124 -2.50 -5.36 -22.46
CA LEU A 124 -1.61 -5.94 -23.46
C LEU A 124 -0.33 -5.11 -23.67
N GLN A 125 -0.42 -3.78 -23.62
CA GLN A 125 0.76 -2.89 -23.68
C GLN A 125 1.67 -3.08 -22.47
N ASN A 126 1.11 -3.22 -21.26
CA ASN A 126 1.89 -3.45 -20.05
C ASN A 126 2.66 -4.79 -20.08
N LEU A 127 2.08 -5.85 -20.66
CA LEU A 127 2.81 -7.10 -20.88
C LEU A 127 4.05 -6.87 -21.74
N LEU A 128 3.94 -6.07 -22.82
CA LEU A 128 5.06 -5.79 -23.73
C LEU A 128 6.12 -4.88 -23.12
N GLN A 129 5.77 -3.97 -22.20
CA GLN A 129 6.75 -3.08 -21.54
C GLN A 129 7.79 -3.87 -20.76
N ASN A 130 7.40 -4.98 -20.17
CA ASN A 130 8.27 -5.84 -19.37
C ASN A 130 9.11 -6.81 -20.22
N LYS A 131 8.70 -7.06 -21.48
CA LYS A 131 9.35 -8.02 -22.39
C LYS A 131 10.87 -7.82 -22.51
N ARG A 132 11.35 -6.59 -22.59
CA ARG A 132 12.78 -6.27 -22.76
C ARG A 132 13.66 -6.71 -21.58
N TYR A 133 13.05 -6.97 -20.42
CA TYR A 133 13.74 -7.40 -19.21
C TYR A 133 13.54 -8.90 -18.90
N ASN A 134 12.75 -9.60 -19.73
CA ASN A 134 12.54 -11.04 -19.56
C ASN A 134 13.83 -11.77 -19.93
N LEU A 135 14.19 -12.74 -19.10
CA LEU A 135 15.23 -13.71 -19.41
C LEU A 135 14.65 -14.85 -20.25
N SER A 136 15.51 -15.72 -20.78
CA SER A 136 15.02 -16.92 -21.45
C SER A 136 14.23 -17.81 -20.50
N GLN A 137 13.30 -18.62 -21.01
CA GLN A 137 12.48 -19.53 -20.21
C GLN A 137 13.33 -20.45 -19.30
N LYS A 138 14.51 -20.86 -19.76
CA LYS A 138 15.43 -21.68 -18.96
C LYS A 138 16.02 -20.89 -17.78
N GLU A 139 16.43 -19.65 -18.04
CA GLU A 139 17.00 -18.77 -17.01
C GLU A 139 15.94 -18.38 -15.98
N GLU A 140 14.71 -18.03 -16.41
CA GLU A 140 13.59 -17.74 -15.49
C GLU A 140 13.29 -18.95 -14.57
N ARG A 141 13.32 -20.17 -15.09
CA ARG A 141 13.16 -21.38 -14.28
C ARG A 141 14.29 -21.55 -13.26
N ILE A 142 15.55 -21.30 -13.65
CA ILE A 142 16.69 -21.35 -12.73
C ILE A 142 16.50 -20.32 -11.63
N MET A 143 16.18 -19.07 -11.97
CA MET A 143 15.92 -18.00 -10.99
C MET A 143 14.80 -18.38 -10.03
N LEU A 144 13.70 -18.95 -10.52
CA LEU A 144 12.57 -19.41 -9.71
C LEU A 144 13.00 -20.48 -8.68
N TYR A 145 13.79 -21.48 -9.09
CA TYR A 145 14.29 -22.50 -8.15
C TYR A 145 15.27 -21.95 -7.13
N LEU A 146 16.15 -21.03 -7.52
CA LEU A 146 17.14 -20.43 -6.63
C LEU A 146 16.54 -19.38 -5.68
N SER A 147 15.39 -18.77 -6.00
CA SER A 147 14.76 -17.78 -5.15
C SER A 147 14.43 -18.29 -3.75
N ASN A 148 14.15 -19.60 -3.61
CA ASN A 148 13.89 -20.23 -2.32
C ASN A 148 15.11 -20.27 -1.37
N THR A 149 16.32 -20.15 -1.91
CA THR A 149 17.58 -20.10 -1.14
C THR A 149 18.25 -18.74 -1.19
N GLY A 150 17.72 -17.81 -1.98
CA GLY A 150 18.11 -16.42 -2.11
C GLY A 150 17.30 -15.49 -1.21
N ALA A 151 16.79 -14.40 -1.76
CA ALA A 151 16.05 -13.35 -1.04
C ALA A 151 14.92 -13.92 -0.17
N ASN A 152 14.16 -14.91 -0.66
CA ASN A 152 13.07 -15.51 0.12
C ASN A 152 13.55 -16.18 1.41
N ALA A 153 14.73 -16.85 1.37
CA ALA A 153 15.31 -17.47 2.56
C ALA A 153 15.78 -16.41 3.56
N PHE A 154 16.41 -15.33 3.09
CA PHE A 154 16.88 -14.24 3.95
C PHE A 154 15.72 -13.43 4.52
N SER A 155 14.64 -13.20 3.76
CA SER A 155 13.42 -12.58 4.25
C SER A 155 12.78 -13.40 5.36
N ARG A 156 12.66 -14.73 5.16
CA ARG A 156 12.16 -15.62 6.22
C ARG A 156 13.07 -15.62 7.44
N LEU A 157 14.40 -15.65 7.27
CA LEU A 157 15.34 -15.59 8.39
C LEU A 157 15.21 -14.27 9.17
N PHE A 158 14.96 -13.16 8.49
CA PHE A 158 14.66 -11.89 9.12
C PHE A 158 13.38 -11.99 9.99
N ASP A 159 12.28 -12.48 9.42
CA ASP A 159 11.00 -12.61 10.13
C ASP A 159 11.12 -13.52 11.36
N GLU A 160 11.74 -14.69 11.21
CA GLU A 160 11.97 -15.63 12.33
C GLU A 160 12.84 -14.98 13.42
N SER A 161 13.86 -14.22 13.02
CA SER A 161 14.76 -13.54 13.96
C SER A 161 14.06 -12.41 14.71
N MET A 162 13.22 -11.62 14.03
CA MET A 162 12.44 -10.54 14.65
C MET A 162 11.31 -11.08 15.54
N ALA A 163 10.60 -12.11 15.11
CA ALA A 163 9.58 -12.78 15.91
C ALA A 163 10.14 -13.46 17.18
N ALA A 164 11.39 -13.95 17.11
CA ALA A 164 12.07 -14.54 18.25
C ALA A 164 12.54 -13.51 19.30
N LEU A 165 12.49 -12.20 19.01
CA LEU A 165 12.90 -11.18 19.98
C LEU A 165 12.06 -11.27 21.27
N LYS A 166 12.77 -11.37 22.39
CA LYS A 166 12.18 -11.32 23.73
C LYS A 166 12.87 -10.21 24.51
N ILE A 167 12.18 -9.06 24.62
CA ILE A 167 12.73 -7.81 25.14
C ILE A 167 12.34 -7.66 26.61
N PRO A 168 13.29 -7.73 27.56
CA PRO A 168 13.00 -7.60 28.99
C PRO A 168 12.53 -6.17 29.31
N PHE A 169 11.30 -6.03 29.80
CA PHE A 169 10.69 -4.75 30.15
C PHE A 169 9.76 -4.92 31.35
N GLU A 170 10.11 -4.27 32.49
CA GLU A 170 9.30 -4.24 33.73
C GLU A 170 8.84 -5.60 34.25
N GLY A 171 9.75 -6.57 34.26
CA GLY A 171 9.49 -7.93 34.73
C GLY A 171 8.94 -8.89 33.66
N ASN A 172 8.49 -8.36 32.52
CA ASN A 172 7.97 -9.15 31.41
C ASN A 172 8.99 -9.27 30.27
N LYS A 173 8.71 -10.20 29.33
CA LYS A 173 9.44 -10.31 28.05
C LYS A 173 8.46 -9.91 26.94
N LEU A 174 8.69 -8.75 26.33
CA LEU A 174 7.83 -8.19 25.29
C LEU A 174 8.32 -8.60 23.89
N SER A 175 7.40 -8.69 22.94
CA SER A 175 7.69 -8.76 21.50
C SER A 175 8.15 -7.39 20.96
N GLU A 176 8.52 -7.36 19.68
CA GLU A 176 8.81 -6.11 18.97
C GLU A 176 7.63 -5.14 19.02
N GLU A 177 6.44 -5.61 18.62
CA GLU A 177 5.23 -4.79 18.56
C GLU A 177 4.85 -4.24 19.95
N GLU A 178 4.91 -5.07 20.98
CA GLU A 178 4.61 -4.68 22.35
C GLU A 178 5.59 -3.61 22.88
N ILE A 179 6.90 -3.70 22.57
CA ILE A 179 7.85 -2.68 23.03
C ILE A 179 7.70 -1.38 22.24
N LEU A 180 7.41 -1.44 20.94
CA LEU A 180 7.16 -0.25 20.12
C LEU A 180 5.87 0.47 20.56
N SER A 181 4.84 -0.26 20.99
CA SER A 181 3.63 0.36 21.57
C SER A 181 3.91 1.23 22.81
N LYS A 182 4.96 0.91 23.58
CA LYS A 182 5.38 1.71 24.75
C LYS A 182 5.95 3.09 24.38
N LEU A 183 6.32 3.31 23.13
CA LEU A 183 6.75 4.62 22.64
C LEU A 183 5.59 5.64 22.60
N TYR A 184 4.34 5.18 22.55
CA TYR A 184 3.14 6.03 22.60
C TYR A 184 2.65 6.31 24.03
N ASN A 185 3.37 5.86 25.05
CA ASN A 185 2.98 6.08 26.44
C ASN A 185 3.12 7.57 26.82
N ASN A 186 2.22 8.08 27.69
CA ASN A 186 2.27 9.46 28.20
C ASN A 186 3.54 9.73 29.02
N ASP A 187 4.04 8.74 29.76
CA ASP A 187 5.25 8.90 30.57
C ASP A 187 6.51 8.83 29.70
N ARG A 188 7.24 9.95 29.67
CA ARG A 188 8.53 10.06 28.98
C ARG A 188 9.59 9.04 29.42
N LYS A 189 9.57 8.63 30.73
CA LYS A 189 10.52 7.65 31.25
C LYS A 189 10.27 6.27 30.63
N ILE A 190 9.00 5.92 30.44
CA ILE A 190 8.60 4.66 29.77
C ILE A 190 9.04 4.67 28.32
N ARG A 191 8.78 5.74 27.56
CA ARG A 191 9.23 5.88 26.15
C ARG A 191 10.74 5.74 26.02
N LYS A 192 11.51 6.48 26.84
CA LYS A 192 12.98 6.41 26.87
C LYS A 192 13.49 5.00 27.19
N LYS A 193 12.88 4.34 28.18
CA LYS A 193 13.22 2.98 28.58
C LYS A 193 12.92 1.98 27.46
N ALA A 194 11.77 2.11 26.80
CA ALA A 194 11.36 1.28 25.69
C ALA A 194 12.36 1.41 24.52
N ALA A 195 12.66 2.61 24.06
CA ALA A 195 13.65 2.86 23.01
C ALA A 195 15.02 2.23 23.33
N LYS A 196 15.51 2.44 24.55
CA LYS A 196 16.80 1.86 24.98
C LYS A 196 16.78 0.32 24.99
N LYS A 197 15.68 -0.29 25.45
CA LYS A 197 15.55 -1.76 25.53
C LYS A 197 15.40 -2.38 24.15
N PHE A 198 14.64 -1.75 23.28
CA PHE A 198 14.50 -2.17 21.89
C PHE A 198 15.84 -2.11 21.16
N THR A 199 16.54 -0.97 21.20
CA THR A 199 17.86 -0.85 20.58
C THR A 199 18.85 -1.90 21.09
N LYS A 200 18.85 -2.20 22.40
CA LYS A 200 19.72 -3.26 22.95
C LYS A 200 19.37 -4.65 22.39
N ALA A 201 18.12 -4.90 22.04
CA ALA A 201 17.72 -6.17 21.42
C ALA A 201 18.19 -6.24 19.96
N LEU A 202 18.06 -5.14 19.21
CA LEU A 202 18.59 -5.04 17.85
C LEU A 202 20.11 -5.19 17.81
N ASP A 203 20.84 -4.53 18.72
CA ASP A 203 22.29 -4.57 18.82
C ASP A 203 22.84 -5.99 18.99
N LYS A 204 22.16 -6.84 19.76
CA LYS A 204 22.52 -8.26 19.92
C LYS A 204 22.43 -9.08 18.63
N ASN A 205 21.59 -8.67 17.71
CA ASN A 205 21.36 -9.34 16.44
C ASN A 205 21.96 -8.55 15.25
N LEU A 206 22.69 -7.47 15.52
CA LEU A 206 23.10 -6.51 14.51
C LEU A 206 23.92 -7.14 13.38
N ASN A 207 24.84 -8.05 13.71
CA ASN A 207 25.64 -8.75 12.70
C ASN A 207 24.76 -9.58 11.75
N LEU A 208 23.78 -10.30 12.30
CA LEU A 208 22.84 -11.09 11.50
C LEU A 208 21.97 -10.18 10.62
N LEU A 209 21.39 -9.13 11.19
CA LEU A 209 20.52 -8.19 10.45
C LEU A 209 21.31 -7.43 9.36
N THR A 210 22.56 -7.08 9.64
CA THR A 210 23.48 -6.47 8.64
C THR A 210 23.76 -7.43 7.49
N PHE A 211 24.05 -8.70 7.81
CA PHE A 211 24.30 -9.72 6.79
C PHE A 211 23.05 -9.93 5.91
N ILE A 212 21.89 -10.12 6.51
CA ILE A 212 20.62 -10.27 5.76
C ILE A 212 20.43 -9.09 4.81
N PHE A 213 20.58 -7.86 5.29
CA PHE A 213 20.38 -6.66 4.47
C PHE A 213 21.37 -6.60 3.28
N ASN A 214 22.65 -6.93 3.51
CA ASN A 214 23.62 -7.00 2.44
C ASN A 214 23.29 -8.09 1.40
N MET A 215 22.77 -9.24 1.82
CA MET A 215 22.38 -10.31 0.90
C MET A 215 21.19 -9.90 0.02
N ILE A 216 20.16 -9.29 0.60
CA ILE A 216 19.01 -8.73 -0.16
C ILE A 216 19.49 -7.69 -1.17
N LYS A 217 20.34 -6.74 -0.74
CA LYS A 217 20.94 -5.74 -1.62
C LYS A 217 21.71 -6.37 -2.77
N THR A 218 22.58 -7.33 -2.47
CA THR A 218 23.44 -7.98 -3.45
C THR A 218 22.64 -8.77 -4.48
N GLU A 219 21.63 -9.51 -4.03
CA GLU A 219 20.74 -10.26 -4.93
C GLU A 219 19.98 -9.33 -5.88
N LEU A 220 19.39 -8.25 -5.35
CA LEU A 220 18.69 -7.27 -6.21
C LEU A 220 19.64 -6.66 -7.26
N ASN A 221 20.84 -6.25 -6.85
CA ASN A 221 21.83 -5.69 -7.77
C ASN A 221 22.25 -6.70 -8.86
N ASN A 222 22.41 -7.99 -8.49
CA ASN A 222 22.71 -9.05 -9.45
C ASN A 222 21.55 -9.29 -10.43
N ILE A 223 20.32 -9.35 -9.94
CA ILE A 223 19.11 -9.46 -10.78
C ILE A 223 19.02 -8.29 -11.75
N CYS A 224 19.28 -7.07 -11.28
CA CYS A 224 19.26 -5.88 -12.13
C CYS A 224 20.32 -5.96 -13.25
N LYS A 225 21.52 -6.42 -12.95
CA LYS A 225 22.58 -6.64 -13.95
C LYS A 225 22.18 -7.70 -14.97
N LEU A 226 21.63 -8.84 -14.52
CA LEU A 226 21.23 -9.95 -15.39
C LEU A 226 20.09 -9.55 -16.33
N ARG A 227 19.10 -8.78 -15.85
CA ARG A 227 17.93 -8.35 -16.63
C ARG A 227 18.18 -7.07 -17.45
N GLY A 228 19.31 -6.39 -17.24
CA GLY A 228 19.61 -5.13 -17.90
C GLY A 228 18.77 -3.94 -17.40
N TYR A 229 18.36 -3.96 -16.13
CA TYR A 229 17.69 -2.81 -15.53
C TYR A 229 18.67 -1.65 -15.33
N GLU A 230 18.22 -0.43 -15.59
CA GLU A 230 19.04 0.78 -15.51
C GLU A 230 19.41 1.15 -14.07
N SER A 231 18.59 0.73 -13.09
CA SER A 231 18.83 0.95 -11.67
C SER A 231 18.14 -0.11 -10.82
N ALA A 232 18.49 -0.19 -9.55
CA ALA A 232 17.82 -1.07 -8.58
C ALA A 232 16.35 -0.68 -8.32
N GLU A 233 15.94 0.55 -8.68
CA GLU A 233 14.56 1.04 -8.58
C GLU A 233 13.71 0.67 -9.80
N THR A 234 14.32 0.42 -10.96
CA THR A 234 13.61 0.19 -12.23
C THR A 234 12.51 -0.88 -12.13
N PRO A 235 12.74 -2.06 -11.51
CA PRO A 235 11.69 -3.07 -11.35
C PRO A 235 10.45 -2.51 -10.64
N ARG A 236 10.66 -1.67 -9.60
CA ARG A 236 9.59 -1.07 -8.84
C ARG A 236 8.83 0.00 -9.62
N HIS A 237 9.54 0.79 -10.44
CA HIS A 237 8.91 1.79 -11.31
C HIS A 237 7.99 1.14 -12.35
N LEU A 238 8.42 0.02 -12.93
CA LEU A 238 7.61 -0.76 -13.89
C LEU A 238 6.34 -1.30 -13.22
N GLN A 239 6.47 -1.91 -12.03
CA GLN A 239 5.31 -2.39 -11.27
C GLN A 239 4.32 -1.28 -10.91
N ASN A 240 4.83 -0.07 -10.62
CA ASN A 240 4.03 1.09 -10.27
C ASN A 240 3.57 1.90 -11.50
N GLN A 241 3.94 1.50 -12.72
CA GLN A 241 3.59 2.15 -13.99
C GLN A 241 3.96 3.65 -14.01
N ILE A 242 5.13 3.99 -13.47
CA ILE A 242 5.64 5.37 -13.36
C ILE A 242 7.07 5.46 -13.85
N THR A 243 7.51 6.68 -14.12
CA THR A 243 8.87 6.98 -14.58
C THR A 243 9.79 7.34 -13.40
N GLN A 244 11.10 7.13 -13.60
CA GLN A 244 12.14 7.63 -12.68
C GLN A 244 12.02 9.14 -12.48
N GLN A 245 11.63 9.89 -13.53
CA GLN A 245 11.47 11.34 -13.46
C GLN A 245 10.37 11.75 -12.51
N SER A 246 9.21 11.08 -12.53
CA SER A 246 8.11 11.40 -11.62
C SER A 246 8.48 11.13 -10.15
N VAL A 247 9.21 10.03 -9.90
CA VAL A 247 9.72 9.71 -8.55
C VAL A 247 10.76 10.75 -8.09
N ASN A 248 11.65 11.19 -8.99
CA ASN A 248 12.62 12.23 -8.66
C ASN A 248 11.95 13.58 -8.36
N SER A 249 10.88 13.94 -9.09
CA SER A 249 10.10 15.16 -8.85
C SER A 249 9.42 15.12 -7.48
N LEU A 250 8.82 13.99 -7.12
CA LEU A 250 8.26 13.74 -5.79
C LEU A 250 9.32 13.89 -4.68
N ILE A 251 10.46 13.20 -4.81
CA ILE A 251 11.53 13.22 -3.79
C ILE A 251 12.07 14.64 -3.61
N GLN A 252 12.41 15.32 -4.69
CA GLN A 252 12.98 16.66 -4.63
C GLN A 252 12.01 17.68 -4.04
N THR A 253 10.72 17.60 -4.40
CA THR A 253 9.69 18.46 -3.82
C THR A 253 9.54 18.18 -2.32
N THR A 254 9.47 16.92 -1.91
CA THR A 254 9.33 16.55 -0.49
C THR A 254 10.55 17.01 0.33
N GLN A 255 11.77 16.78 -0.16
CA GLN A 255 13.00 17.18 0.53
C GLN A 255 13.11 18.71 0.70
N LYS A 256 12.75 19.50 -0.33
CA LYS A 256 12.69 20.95 -0.27
C LYS A 256 11.83 21.45 0.90
N HIS A 257 10.84 20.67 1.30
CA HIS A 257 9.87 21.02 2.35
C HIS A 257 10.06 20.27 3.69
N PHE A 258 11.22 19.67 3.94
CA PHE A 258 11.56 19.05 5.24
C PHE A 258 11.45 20.02 6.42
N TYR A 259 11.56 21.33 6.19
CA TYR A 259 11.37 22.34 7.22
C TYR A 259 9.96 22.31 7.87
N LEU A 260 8.94 21.78 7.16
CA LEU A 260 7.59 21.61 7.70
C LEU A 260 7.58 20.59 8.85
N VAL A 261 8.35 19.52 8.73
CA VAL A 261 8.55 18.53 9.80
C VAL A 261 9.20 19.21 11.03
N SER A 262 10.25 19.99 10.79
CA SER A 262 10.91 20.77 11.86
C SER A 262 9.97 21.72 12.57
N ASN A 263 9.13 22.46 11.84
CA ASN A 263 8.19 23.41 12.40
C ASN A 263 7.18 22.73 13.32
N PHE A 264 6.60 21.61 12.88
CA PHE A 264 5.66 20.85 13.70
C PHE A 264 6.33 20.33 14.99
N TYR A 265 7.50 19.69 14.90
CA TYR A 265 8.16 19.15 16.09
C TYR A 265 8.68 20.23 17.04
N LYS A 266 9.06 21.41 16.55
CA LYS A 266 9.32 22.58 17.41
C LYS A 266 8.08 22.96 18.22
N ARG A 267 6.90 22.98 17.60
CA ARG A 267 5.63 23.26 18.27
C ARG A 267 5.25 22.14 19.25
N LYS A 268 5.34 20.87 18.82
CA LYS A 268 5.09 19.71 19.70
C LYS A 268 5.99 19.74 20.94
N LYS A 269 7.26 20.10 20.79
CA LYS A 269 8.20 20.29 21.90
C LYS A 269 7.69 21.33 22.92
N GLN A 270 7.16 22.46 22.44
CA GLN A 270 6.61 23.53 23.32
C GLN A 270 5.36 23.02 24.06
N ILE A 271 4.44 22.35 23.37
CA ILE A 271 3.23 21.77 23.96
C ILE A 271 3.57 20.77 25.07
N LEU A 272 4.57 19.92 24.85
CA LEU A 272 5.03 18.92 25.82
C LEU A 272 5.87 19.53 26.97
N GLY A 273 6.23 20.80 26.91
CA GLY A 273 7.08 21.48 27.92
C GLY A 273 8.52 20.93 27.97
N PHE A 274 9.06 20.42 26.85
CA PHE A 274 10.39 19.84 26.83
C PHE A 274 11.44 20.85 26.35
N ASN A 275 12.60 20.88 27.01
CA ASN A 275 13.75 21.66 26.52
C ASN A 275 14.33 21.06 25.23
N LYS A 276 14.37 19.74 25.14
CA LYS A 276 14.81 18.98 23.96
C LYS A 276 13.85 17.86 23.67
N LEU A 277 13.45 17.72 22.40
CA LEU A 277 12.66 16.60 21.90
C LEU A 277 13.62 15.53 21.36
N LYS A 278 13.56 14.33 21.92
CA LYS A 278 14.37 13.18 21.47
C LYS A 278 13.59 12.35 20.46
N ASP A 279 14.29 11.48 19.72
CA ASP A 279 13.71 10.54 18.78
C ASP A 279 12.50 9.75 19.34
N TYR A 280 12.58 9.28 20.59
CA TYR A 280 11.50 8.56 21.27
C TYR A 280 10.34 9.46 21.75
N ASP A 281 10.54 10.78 21.81
CA ASP A 281 9.49 11.73 22.19
C ASP A 281 8.57 12.10 21.01
N ARG A 282 8.94 11.75 19.78
CA ARG A 282 8.10 11.98 18.60
C ARG A 282 6.72 11.35 18.73
N TYR A 283 6.65 10.20 19.36
CA TYR A 283 5.43 9.41 19.57
C TYR A 283 4.58 9.88 20.77
N ALA A 284 5.07 10.85 21.56
CA ALA A 284 4.33 11.35 22.74
C ALA A 284 2.96 11.87 22.30
N PRO A 285 1.85 11.39 22.90
CA PRO A 285 0.52 11.91 22.60
C PRO A 285 0.36 13.34 23.11
N ILE A 286 -0.46 14.13 22.41
CA ILE A 286 -0.84 15.49 22.80
C ILE A 286 -2.34 15.67 22.61
N GLY A 287 -2.96 16.50 23.46
CA GLY A 287 -4.41 16.71 23.47
C GLY A 287 -5.17 15.53 24.09
N LYS A 288 -6.47 15.53 23.88
CA LYS A 288 -7.39 14.48 24.35
C LYS A 288 -7.97 13.74 23.14
N GLU A 289 -7.92 12.42 23.18
CA GLU A 289 -8.49 11.62 22.09
C GLU A 289 -10.01 11.61 22.17
N ALA A 290 -10.65 11.97 21.04
CA ALA A 290 -12.10 11.83 20.88
C ALA A 290 -12.48 10.36 20.65
N LYS A 291 -13.69 10.00 21.07
CA LYS A 291 -14.27 8.67 20.84
C LYS A 291 -15.49 8.79 19.94
N PHE A 292 -15.68 7.81 19.08
CA PHE A 292 -16.78 7.73 18.14
C PHE A 292 -17.32 6.30 18.12
N SER A 293 -18.56 6.10 18.51
CA SER A 293 -19.22 4.82 18.31
C SER A 293 -19.35 4.49 16.82
N PHE A 294 -19.53 3.23 16.47
CA PHE A 294 -19.69 2.82 15.06
C PHE A 294 -20.87 3.54 14.41
N GLU A 295 -22.00 3.69 15.10
CA GLU A 295 -23.19 4.36 14.58
C GLU A 295 -22.97 5.88 14.37
N GLU A 296 -22.21 6.55 15.23
CA GLU A 296 -21.82 7.94 15.04
C GLU A 296 -20.88 8.07 13.83
N SER A 297 -19.89 7.18 13.72
CA SER A 297 -18.96 7.14 12.60
C SER A 297 -19.66 6.92 11.28
N LYS A 298 -20.61 5.99 11.22
CA LYS A 298 -21.48 5.78 10.06
C LYS A 298 -22.16 7.07 9.62
N LYS A 299 -22.80 7.80 10.55
CA LYS A 299 -23.48 9.08 10.25
C LYS A 299 -22.50 10.15 9.76
N ILE A 300 -21.34 10.27 10.40
CA ILE A 300 -20.29 11.22 10.02
C ILE A 300 -19.81 10.96 8.60
N ILE A 301 -19.48 9.72 8.30
CA ILE A 301 -18.93 9.30 7.00
C ILE A 301 -19.98 9.50 5.89
N LEU A 302 -21.20 9.04 6.10
CA LEU A 302 -22.26 9.21 5.11
C LEU A 302 -22.50 10.69 4.81
N ASN A 303 -22.58 11.55 5.82
CA ASN A 303 -22.75 12.99 5.59
C ASN A 303 -21.55 13.58 4.82
N ALA A 304 -20.31 13.28 5.23
CA ALA A 304 -19.12 13.78 4.54
C ALA A 304 -19.03 13.30 3.07
N PHE A 305 -19.45 12.07 2.81
CA PHE A 305 -19.42 11.49 1.47
C PHE A 305 -20.54 12.05 0.58
N TYR A 306 -21.76 12.22 1.10
CA TYR A 306 -22.86 12.88 0.36
C TYR A 306 -22.57 14.36 0.08
N ASP A 307 -21.92 15.09 1.00
CA ASP A 307 -21.48 16.47 0.78
C ASP A 307 -20.47 16.55 -0.41
N PHE A 308 -19.66 15.52 -0.58
CA PHE A 308 -18.76 15.43 -1.73
C PHE A 308 -19.50 14.99 -3.00
N SER A 309 -20.18 13.84 -2.97
CA SER A 309 -20.85 13.27 -4.14
C SER A 309 -21.92 12.24 -3.75
N PRO A 310 -23.12 12.26 -4.39
CA PRO A 310 -24.10 11.19 -4.22
C PRO A 310 -23.54 9.80 -4.50
N VAL A 311 -22.66 9.65 -5.50
CA VAL A 311 -22.03 8.36 -5.85
C VAL A 311 -21.23 7.79 -4.67
N PHE A 312 -20.45 8.64 -3.97
CA PHE A 312 -19.70 8.23 -2.77
C PHE A 312 -20.64 7.83 -1.64
N GLY A 313 -21.69 8.66 -1.40
CA GLY A 313 -22.67 8.40 -0.36
C GLY A 313 -23.45 7.11 -0.60
N ASP A 314 -23.92 6.87 -1.83
CA ASP A 314 -24.74 5.71 -2.19
C ASP A 314 -23.96 4.40 -2.07
N ILE A 315 -22.71 4.34 -2.56
CA ILE A 315 -21.86 3.13 -2.42
C ILE A 315 -21.57 2.85 -0.94
N ALA A 316 -21.20 3.87 -0.16
CA ALA A 316 -20.97 3.70 1.27
C ALA A 316 -22.23 3.26 2.01
N LYS A 317 -23.40 3.82 1.69
CA LYS A 317 -24.68 3.40 2.24
C LYS A 317 -25.00 1.95 1.92
N GLU A 318 -24.78 1.54 0.67
CA GLU A 318 -24.96 0.15 0.24
C GLU A 318 -24.08 -0.81 1.06
N ALA A 319 -22.80 -0.45 1.29
CA ALA A 319 -21.88 -1.25 2.11
C ALA A 319 -22.37 -1.43 3.55
N PHE A 320 -22.94 -0.39 4.15
CA PHE A 320 -23.51 -0.47 5.51
C PHE A 320 -24.80 -1.30 5.58
N GLU A 321 -25.64 -1.26 4.53
CA GLU A 321 -26.97 -1.88 4.55
C GLU A 321 -26.97 -3.34 4.11
N LYS A 322 -26.04 -3.72 3.20
CA LYS A 322 -26.03 -5.03 2.54
C LYS A 322 -25.02 -6.04 3.12
N GLY A 323 -24.46 -5.78 4.30
CA GLY A 323 -23.58 -6.75 4.97
C GLY A 323 -22.21 -6.93 4.30
N TRP A 324 -21.62 -5.81 3.78
CA TRP A 324 -20.27 -5.86 3.21
C TRP A 324 -19.16 -5.73 4.27
N ILE A 325 -19.53 -5.37 5.52
CA ILE A 325 -18.56 -4.99 6.55
C ILE A 325 -18.64 -5.97 7.72
N ASP A 326 -17.51 -6.57 8.09
CA ASP A 326 -17.31 -7.29 9.34
C ASP A 326 -16.65 -6.34 10.36
N VAL A 327 -17.42 -5.90 11.37
CA VAL A 327 -17.13 -4.69 12.14
C VAL A 327 -16.24 -4.93 13.36
N TYR A 328 -16.68 -5.83 14.27
CA TYR A 328 -16.10 -5.90 15.60
C TYR A 328 -14.98 -6.93 15.73
N PRO A 329 -14.04 -6.72 16.70
CA PRO A 329 -13.06 -7.74 17.05
C PRO A 329 -13.76 -9.03 17.50
N GLN A 330 -13.21 -10.16 17.08
CA GLN A 330 -13.65 -11.49 17.49
C GLN A 330 -12.43 -12.38 17.75
N ASP A 331 -12.64 -13.44 18.53
CA ASP A 331 -11.60 -14.45 18.71
C ASP A 331 -11.22 -15.06 17.34
N LYS A 332 -9.91 -15.25 17.10
CA LYS A 332 -9.33 -15.77 15.85
C LYS A 332 -9.53 -14.91 14.60
N LYS A 333 -10.19 -13.78 14.69
CA LYS A 333 -10.30 -12.83 13.57
C LYS A 333 -8.95 -12.18 13.30
N GLN A 334 -8.59 -12.01 12.02
CA GLN A 334 -7.38 -11.31 11.60
C GLN A 334 -7.35 -9.88 12.16
N SER A 335 -6.18 -9.46 12.67
CA SER A 335 -5.96 -8.10 13.15
C SER A 335 -5.86 -7.10 11.98
N GLY A 336 -5.99 -5.79 12.30
CA GLY A 336 -5.96 -4.72 11.31
C GLY A 336 -7.30 -4.47 10.63
N ALA A 337 -7.28 -3.89 9.45
CA ALA A 337 -8.43 -3.62 8.59
C ALA A 337 -8.02 -3.76 7.12
N PHE A 338 -8.97 -4.06 6.25
CA PHE A 338 -8.80 -4.04 4.80
C PHE A 338 -10.13 -3.95 4.07
N SER A 339 -10.10 -3.50 2.81
CA SER A 339 -11.16 -3.67 1.82
C SER A 339 -10.66 -4.57 0.69
N HIS A 340 -11.36 -5.67 0.43
CA HIS A 340 -11.07 -6.63 -0.63
C HIS A 340 -12.04 -6.45 -1.79
N SER A 341 -11.51 -6.25 -3.01
CA SER A 341 -12.33 -5.95 -4.20
C SER A 341 -13.28 -7.07 -4.61
N ALA A 342 -12.95 -8.33 -4.30
CA ALA A 342 -13.67 -9.49 -4.82
C ALA A 342 -13.77 -9.48 -6.36
N THR A 343 -14.97 -9.68 -6.92
CA THR A 343 -15.20 -9.75 -8.35
C THR A 343 -16.39 -8.88 -8.76
N PRO A 344 -16.46 -8.39 -10.03
CA PRO A 344 -17.51 -7.48 -10.49
C PRO A 344 -18.95 -8.02 -10.38
N ASP A 345 -19.13 -9.34 -10.41
CA ASP A 345 -20.41 -10.01 -10.22
C ASP A 345 -20.84 -10.11 -8.74
N THR A 346 -20.03 -9.55 -7.83
CA THR A 346 -20.26 -9.50 -6.40
C THR A 346 -20.11 -8.07 -5.87
N HIS A 347 -19.49 -7.90 -4.73
CA HIS A 347 -19.22 -6.60 -4.10
C HIS A 347 -17.91 -6.66 -3.30
N PRO A 348 -17.29 -5.53 -2.97
CA PRO A 348 -16.16 -5.50 -2.05
C PRO A 348 -16.54 -5.95 -0.63
N PHE A 349 -15.56 -6.46 0.11
CA PHE A 349 -15.71 -6.90 1.50
C PHE A 349 -14.74 -6.13 2.41
N ILE A 350 -15.24 -5.59 3.51
CA ILE A 350 -14.45 -4.83 4.48
C ILE A 350 -14.31 -5.62 5.78
N LEU A 351 -13.08 -5.75 6.27
CA LEU A 351 -12.79 -6.24 7.62
C LEU A 351 -12.32 -5.08 8.50
N LEU A 352 -12.90 -4.97 9.70
CA LEU A 352 -12.50 -4.01 10.72
C LEU A 352 -12.31 -4.72 12.06
N ASN A 353 -11.62 -4.06 12.98
CA ASN A 353 -11.59 -4.39 14.40
C ASN A 353 -11.94 -3.12 15.19
N TYR A 354 -13.20 -2.70 15.10
CA TYR A 354 -13.71 -1.43 15.60
C TYR A 354 -13.83 -1.41 17.13
N THR A 355 -13.24 -0.40 17.80
CA THR A 355 -13.15 -0.25 19.26
C THR A 355 -13.52 1.14 19.78
N ASP A 356 -14.31 1.90 19.01
CA ASP A 356 -14.81 3.25 19.30
C ASP A 356 -13.73 4.34 19.45
N GLY A 357 -12.53 4.09 18.95
CA GLY A 357 -11.45 5.07 18.91
C GLY A 357 -11.58 6.08 17.77
N ARG A 358 -10.96 7.25 17.90
CA ARG A 358 -10.82 8.20 16.81
C ARG A 358 -10.18 7.54 15.57
N ARG A 359 -9.16 6.71 15.77
CA ARG A 359 -8.50 5.98 14.70
C ARG A 359 -9.48 5.10 13.90
N ASP A 360 -10.43 4.47 14.59
CA ASP A 360 -11.37 3.55 13.94
C ASP A 360 -12.34 4.27 12.99
N LEU A 361 -12.74 5.52 13.32
CA LEU A 361 -13.51 6.38 12.40
C LEU A 361 -12.75 6.60 11.09
N PHE A 362 -11.46 6.94 11.16
CA PHE A 362 -10.64 7.19 9.96
C PHE A 362 -10.31 5.90 9.21
N THR A 363 -10.07 4.80 9.91
CA THR A 363 -9.90 3.48 9.30
C THR A 363 -11.17 3.05 8.53
N LEU A 364 -12.35 3.22 9.11
CA LEU A 364 -13.62 2.93 8.43
C LEU A 364 -13.79 3.81 7.18
N ALA A 365 -13.46 5.10 7.25
CA ALA A 365 -13.52 6.01 6.10
C ALA A 365 -12.53 5.58 5.01
N HIS A 366 -11.33 5.16 5.40
CA HIS A 366 -10.28 4.65 4.53
C HIS A 366 -10.73 3.41 3.76
N GLU A 367 -11.23 2.39 4.46
CA GLU A 367 -11.68 1.14 3.84
C GLU A 367 -12.91 1.34 2.94
N LEU A 368 -13.81 2.25 3.33
CA LEU A 368 -14.93 2.65 2.46
C LEU A 368 -14.43 3.42 1.22
N GLY A 369 -13.37 4.21 1.33
CA GLY A 369 -12.72 4.83 0.18
C GLY A 369 -12.21 3.79 -0.82
N HIS A 370 -11.50 2.75 -0.35
CA HIS A 370 -11.12 1.61 -1.17
C HIS A 370 -12.34 0.92 -1.80
N THR A 371 -13.38 0.66 -1.02
CA THR A 371 -14.63 0.05 -1.49
C THR A 371 -15.25 0.85 -2.64
N ILE A 372 -15.27 2.19 -2.54
CA ILE A 372 -15.77 3.07 -3.60
C ILE A 372 -14.92 2.95 -4.86
N HIS A 373 -13.59 2.99 -4.72
CA HIS A 373 -12.68 2.83 -5.86
C HIS A 373 -12.86 1.47 -6.54
N GLN A 374 -12.86 0.39 -5.76
CA GLN A 374 -13.07 -0.98 -6.23
C GLN A 374 -14.40 -1.12 -6.97
N LYS A 375 -15.49 -0.59 -6.42
CA LYS A 375 -16.82 -0.65 -7.04
C LYS A 375 -16.88 0.13 -8.35
N LEU A 376 -16.24 1.29 -8.41
CA LEU A 376 -16.18 2.10 -9.63
C LEU A 376 -15.28 1.45 -10.69
N SER A 377 -14.20 0.79 -10.31
CA SER A 377 -13.29 0.10 -11.24
C SER A 377 -13.90 -1.14 -11.90
N TYR A 378 -15.06 -1.64 -11.43
CA TYR A 378 -15.81 -2.71 -12.10
C TYR A 378 -16.30 -2.34 -13.52
N ASN A 379 -16.20 -1.06 -13.89
CA ASN A 379 -16.57 -0.60 -15.24
C ASN A 379 -15.54 -0.94 -16.32
N VAL A 380 -14.31 -1.32 -15.93
CA VAL A 380 -13.27 -1.78 -16.88
C VAL A 380 -13.15 -3.30 -16.88
N SER A 381 -12.45 -3.86 -17.86
CA SER A 381 -12.17 -5.29 -17.91
C SER A 381 -11.51 -5.78 -16.61
N PHE A 382 -11.81 -7.01 -16.21
CA PHE A 382 -11.28 -7.56 -14.95
C PHE A 382 -9.75 -7.54 -14.89
N LEU A 383 -9.08 -7.78 -16.03
CA LEU A 383 -7.63 -7.72 -16.15
C LEU A 383 -7.05 -6.31 -15.93
N ASN A 384 -7.88 -5.27 -16.07
CA ASN A 384 -7.51 -3.87 -15.86
C ASN A 384 -8.02 -3.28 -14.54
N GLN A 385 -8.65 -4.04 -13.64
CA GLN A 385 -9.22 -3.50 -12.41
C GLN A 385 -8.19 -3.16 -11.35
N ASN A 386 -7.09 -3.93 -11.30
CA ASN A 386 -6.05 -3.75 -10.29
C ASN A 386 -5.24 -2.48 -10.55
N THR A 387 -5.32 -1.54 -9.62
CA THR A 387 -4.54 -0.31 -9.66
C THR A 387 -3.14 -0.51 -9.10
N PRO A 388 -2.11 0.14 -9.67
CA PRO A 388 -0.79 0.14 -9.07
C PRO A 388 -0.81 0.84 -7.70
N LEU A 389 0.17 0.50 -6.84
CA LEU A 389 0.26 1.04 -5.48
C LEU A 389 0.27 2.57 -5.41
N THR A 390 0.82 3.21 -6.43
CA THR A 390 0.88 4.68 -6.56
C THR A 390 -0.50 5.34 -6.65
N THR A 391 -1.53 4.61 -7.08
CA THR A 391 -2.90 5.10 -7.23
C THR A 391 -3.92 4.31 -6.40
N ALA A 392 -3.52 3.21 -5.78
CA ALA A 392 -4.43 2.38 -4.97
C ALA A 392 -5.06 3.16 -3.80
N GLU A 393 -4.31 4.09 -3.20
CA GLU A 393 -4.76 4.92 -2.06
C GLU A 393 -5.53 6.18 -2.48
N THR A 394 -5.81 6.34 -3.77
CA THR A 394 -6.40 7.59 -4.28
C THR A 394 -7.74 7.90 -3.62
N ALA A 395 -8.61 6.92 -3.45
CA ALA A 395 -9.92 7.14 -2.86
C ALA A 395 -9.91 7.01 -1.32
N SER A 396 -9.08 6.14 -0.75
CA SER A 396 -9.03 5.88 0.69
C SER A 396 -8.52 7.09 1.48
N VAL A 397 -7.38 7.65 1.10
CA VAL A 397 -6.81 8.85 1.75
C VAL A 397 -7.67 10.09 1.47
N PHE A 398 -8.29 10.19 0.27
CA PHE A 398 -9.21 11.27 -0.04
C PHE A 398 -10.47 11.22 0.85
N ALA A 399 -11.02 10.03 1.07
CA ALA A 399 -12.14 9.80 1.97
C ALA A 399 -11.82 10.20 3.42
N GLU A 400 -10.60 9.87 3.90
CA GLU A 400 -10.13 10.35 5.20
C GLU A 400 -10.08 11.89 5.29
N MET A 401 -9.64 12.57 4.22
CA MET A 401 -9.60 14.04 4.19
C MET A 401 -10.99 14.66 4.22
N LEU A 402 -11.96 14.07 3.53
CA LEU A 402 -13.38 14.51 3.61
C LEU A 402 -13.92 14.38 5.03
N VAL A 403 -13.68 13.25 5.68
CA VAL A 403 -14.11 13.01 7.07
C VAL A 403 -13.37 13.91 8.04
N PHE A 404 -12.06 14.16 7.84
CA PHE A 404 -11.28 15.09 8.64
C PHE A 404 -11.91 16.50 8.61
N ASP A 405 -12.20 17.02 7.43
CA ASP A 405 -12.81 18.35 7.27
C ASP A 405 -14.21 18.43 7.89
N TYR A 406 -14.98 17.35 7.82
CA TYR A 406 -16.31 17.29 8.44
C TYR A 406 -16.24 17.28 9.98
N VAL A 407 -15.33 16.49 10.54
CA VAL A 407 -15.21 16.27 12.00
C VAL A 407 -14.55 17.45 12.71
N LYS A 408 -13.55 18.09 12.10
CA LYS A 408 -12.78 19.18 12.75
C LYS A 408 -13.65 20.32 13.29
N ASN A 409 -14.81 20.57 12.64
CA ASN A 409 -15.74 21.63 13.04
C ASN A 409 -16.68 21.22 14.20
N LYS A 410 -16.64 19.96 14.63
CA LYS A 410 -17.54 19.40 15.67
C LYS A 410 -16.82 19.10 16.98
N LEU A 411 -15.49 19.13 16.98
CA LEU A 411 -14.67 18.77 18.13
C LEU A 411 -14.40 19.95 19.05
N LYS A 412 -14.22 19.62 20.33
CA LYS A 412 -13.72 20.56 21.33
C LYS A 412 -12.23 20.84 21.08
N LYS A 413 -11.74 21.96 21.61
CA LYS A 413 -10.39 22.46 21.38
C LYS A 413 -9.27 21.44 21.66
N GLU A 414 -9.36 20.71 22.78
CA GLU A 414 -8.36 19.69 23.16
C GLU A 414 -8.39 18.46 22.23
N GLU A 415 -9.58 18.06 21.80
CA GLU A 415 -9.79 16.97 20.85
C GLU A 415 -9.33 17.38 19.44
N LEU A 416 -9.57 18.64 19.08
CA LEU A 416 -9.12 19.20 17.81
C LEU A 416 -7.58 19.26 17.75
N LEU A 417 -6.91 19.61 18.85
CA LEU A 417 -5.45 19.59 18.93
C LEU A 417 -4.91 18.18 18.69
N ALA A 418 -5.52 17.16 19.31
CA ALA A 418 -5.15 15.77 19.12
C ALA A 418 -5.42 15.28 17.68
N LEU A 419 -6.54 15.72 17.07
CA LEU A 419 -6.90 15.38 15.70
C LEU A 419 -5.86 15.90 14.70
N TYR A 420 -5.52 17.19 14.77
CA TYR A 420 -4.51 17.78 13.87
C TYR A 420 -3.14 17.16 14.06
N ALA A 421 -2.72 16.96 15.32
CA ALA A 421 -1.43 16.34 15.60
C ALA A 421 -1.31 14.95 14.98
N ALA A 422 -2.34 14.11 15.17
CA ALA A 422 -2.33 12.77 14.63
C ALA A 422 -2.35 12.78 13.10
N LYS A 423 -3.19 13.59 12.44
CA LYS A 423 -3.24 13.65 10.96
C LYS A 423 -1.92 14.12 10.37
N ILE A 424 -1.26 15.12 10.99
CA ILE A 424 0.05 15.58 10.55
C ILE A 424 1.12 14.50 10.76
N GLU A 425 1.10 13.80 11.89
CA GLU A 425 2.04 12.70 12.17
C GLU A 425 1.84 11.51 11.23
N ASP A 426 0.60 11.19 10.87
CA ASP A 426 0.28 10.17 9.85
C ASP A 426 0.84 10.57 8.48
N ILE A 427 0.63 11.82 8.05
CA ILE A 427 1.23 12.34 6.80
C ILE A 427 2.77 12.31 6.88
N PHE A 428 3.38 12.61 8.02
CA PHE A 428 4.83 12.51 8.17
C PHE A 428 5.34 11.08 8.08
N ALA A 429 4.58 10.13 8.60
CA ALA A 429 4.91 8.71 8.51
C ALA A 429 4.78 8.16 7.09
N THR A 430 3.77 8.61 6.34
CA THR A 430 3.45 8.08 4.99
C THR A 430 4.13 8.86 3.85
N LEU A 431 4.55 10.10 4.06
CA LEU A 431 5.25 10.91 3.06
C LEU A 431 6.73 11.10 3.42
N TYR A 432 7.02 11.95 4.41
CA TYR A 432 8.38 12.42 4.68
C TYR A 432 9.31 11.28 5.13
N ARG A 433 8.83 10.42 6.01
CA ARG A 433 9.58 9.23 6.47
C ARG A 433 9.82 8.24 5.33
N GLN A 434 8.85 8.02 4.46
CA GLN A 434 8.99 7.08 3.34
C GLN A 434 9.98 7.62 2.28
N ILE A 435 9.99 8.92 2.03
CA ILE A 435 11.02 9.55 1.18
C ILE A 435 12.41 9.45 1.84
N ASN A 436 12.50 9.65 3.16
CA ASN A 436 13.74 9.43 3.90
C ASN A 436 14.25 7.99 3.74
N PHE A 437 13.36 6.99 3.83
CA PHE A 437 13.69 5.58 3.62
C PHE A 437 14.16 5.32 2.18
N THR A 438 13.48 5.88 1.20
CA THR A 438 13.89 5.74 -0.22
C THR A 438 15.28 6.35 -0.47
N CYS A 439 15.56 7.52 0.10
CA CYS A 439 16.88 8.16 -0.02
C CYS A 439 17.98 7.33 0.67
N PHE A 440 17.65 6.71 1.81
CA PHE A 440 18.53 5.77 2.47
C PHE A 440 18.81 4.55 1.59
N GLU A 441 17.79 3.89 1.03
CA GLU A 441 17.94 2.75 0.12
C GLU A 441 18.79 3.11 -1.10
N ARG A 442 18.55 4.27 -1.73
CA ARG A 442 19.37 4.77 -2.86
C ARG A 442 20.85 4.81 -2.52
N ARG A 443 21.19 5.34 -1.35
CA ARG A 443 22.59 5.41 -0.91
C ARG A 443 23.20 4.04 -0.60
N ILE A 444 22.40 3.13 -0.05
CA ILE A 444 22.84 1.77 0.25
C ILE A 444 23.06 0.98 -1.05
N HIS A 445 22.10 0.99 -1.97
CA HIS A 445 22.17 0.23 -3.22
C HIS A 445 23.16 0.80 -4.24
N ALA A 446 23.54 2.07 -4.11
CA ALA A 446 24.62 2.68 -4.91
C ALA A 446 26.01 2.09 -4.60
N ASN A 447 26.16 1.39 -3.47
CA ASN A 447 27.41 0.72 -3.13
C ASN A 447 27.41 -0.71 -3.69
N GLU A 448 28.43 -1.06 -4.48
CA GLU A 448 28.55 -2.42 -5.02
C GLU A 448 28.96 -3.42 -3.94
N ASN A 449 29.84 -3.02 -3.03
CA ASN A 449 30.37 -3.87 -1.96
C ASN A 449 29.41 -3.98 -0.77
N GLU A 450 29.58 -5.03 0.04
CA GLU A 450 28.92 -5.14 1.33
C GLU A 450 29.32 -3.96 2.24
N LEU A 451 28.34 -3.47 3.01
CA LEU A 451 28.51 -2.39 3.96
C LEU A 451 28.57 -2.93 5.40
N LYS A 452 29.42 -2.35 6.23
CA LYS A 452 29.44 -2.61 7.67
C LYS A 452 28.25 -1.96 8.35
N SER A 453 27.86 -2.48 9.51
CA SER A 453 26.75 -1.93 10.31
C SER A 453 26.94 -0.45 10.66
N GLU A 454 28.18 -0.02 10.89
CA GLU A 454 28.53 1.37 11.20
C GLU A 454 28.30 2.29 10.01
N GLU A 455 28.65 1.84 8.79
CA GLU A 455 28.45 2.60 7.55
C GLU A 455 26.96 2.75 7.24
N ILE A 456 26.20 1.67 7.39
CA ILE A 456 24.74 1.69 7.21
C ILE A 456 24.11 2.62 8.24
N SER A 457 24.50 2.52 9.51
CA SER A 457 24.00 3.36 10.61
C SER A 457 24.34 4.84 10.41
N GLN A 458 25.52 5.14 9.86
CA GLN A 458 25.89 6.52 9.53
C GLN A 458 24.98 7.08 8.45
N ILE A 459 24.77 6.34 7.35
CA ILE A 459 23.86 6.76 6.26
C ILE A 459 22.45 6.97 6.78
N TRP A 460 21.96 6.08 7.63
CA TRP A 460 20.65 6.19 8.28
C TRP A 460 20.50 7.46 9.12
N MET A 461 21.50 7.77 9.93
CA MET A 461 21.49 8.97 10.79
C MET A 461 21.56 10.25 9.96
N GLU A 462 22.39 10.29 8.91
CA GLU A 462 22.52 11.44 8.02
C GLU A 462 21.19 11.75 7.29
N GLU A 463 20.54 10.73 6.71
CA GLU A 463 19.25 10.93 6.03
C GLU A 463 18.17 11.35 7.04
N SER A 464 18.10 10.71 8.20
CA SER A 464 17.15 11.06 9.25
C SER A 464 17.34 12.48 9.76
N GLN A 465 18.60 12.93 9.92
CA GLN A 465 18.90 14.30 10.37
C GLN A 465 18.46 15.35 9.34
N LYS A 466 18.56 15.06 8.03
CA LYS A 466 18.04 15.98 6.99
C LYS A 466 16.53 16.21 7.16
N MET A 467 15.77 15.16 7.43
CA MET A 467 14.32 15.24 7.60
C MET A 467 13.91 16.00 8.88
N PHE A 468 14.58 15.72 10.00
CA PHE A 468 14.21 16.33 11.29
C PHE A 468 14.85 17.70 11.54
N GLY A 469 15.93 18.02 10.84
CA GLY A 469 16.73 19.22 11.14
C GLY A 469 17.15 19.22 12.61
N GLU A 470 17.09 20.37 13.25
CA GLU A 470 17.41 20.56 14.69
C GLU A 470 16.21 20.32 15.62
N SER A 471 15.03 20.01 15.08
CA SER A 471 13.79 19.92 15.87
C SER A 471 13.70 18.68 16.75
N VAL A 472 14.35 17.60 16.32
CA VAL A 472 14.44 16.33 17.04
C VAL A 472 15.90 15.96 17.21
N GLU A 473 16.33 15.77 18.44
CA GLU A 473 17.68 15.28 18.74
C GLU A 473 17.70 13.75 18.62
N LEU A 474 18.35 13.27 17.58
CA LEU A 474 18.52 11.84 17.34
C LEU A 474 19.53 11.27 18.34
N SER A 475 19.09 10.28 19.13
CA SER A 475 19.97 9.61 20.07
C SER A 475 20.83 8.55 19.37
N LYS A 476 21.96 8.17 20.00
CA LYS A 476 22.79 7.05 19.51
C LYS A 476 22.01 5.73 19.34
N ASN A 477 20.93 5.56 20.12
CA ASN A 477 20.07 4.40 20.00
C ASN A 477 19.36 4.34 18.63
N TYR A 478 19.00 5.48 18.06
CA TYR A 478 18.29 5.55 16.79
C TYR A 478 19.15 5.08 15.59
N ALA A 479 20.48 5.09 15.75
CA ALA A 479 21.39 4.68 14.68
C ALA A 479 21.18 3.23 14.20
N LEU A 480 20.65 2.34 15.04
CA LEU A 480 20.40 0.94 14.70
C LEU A 480 18.99 0.67 14.15
N TRP A 481 18.10 1.68 14.11
CA TRP A 481 16.69 1.48 13.80
C TRP A 481 16.38 1.25 12.30
N TRP A 482 17.38 1.28 11.43
CA TRP A 482 17.25 0.78 10.06
C TRP A 482 17.05 -0.74 10.03
N SER A 483 17.65 -1.44 11.02
CA SER A 483 17.78 -2.90 11.02
C SER A 483 16.48 -3.67 11.31
N TYR A 484 15.41 -3.00 11.76
CA TYR A 484 14.11 -3.62 11.99
C TYR A 484 13.05 -3.27 10.93
N ILE A 485 13.39 -2.47 9.92
CA ILE A 485 12.42 -2.03 8.91
C ILE A 485 12.20 -3.15 7.88
N PRO A 486 11.02 -3.80 7.88
CA PRO A 486 10.78 -4.96 7.03
C PRO A 486 10.75 -4.62 5.53
N HIS A 487 10.39 -3.38 5.17
CA HIS A 487 10.35 -2.93 3.77
C HIS A 487 11.69 -3.08 3.06
N PHE A 488 12.80 -2.82 3.74
CA PHE A 488 14.14 -2.93 3.16
C PHE A 488 14.54 -4.38 2.84
N ILE A 489 13.85 -5.34 3.46
CA ILE A 489 14.12 -6.78 3.32
C ILE A 489 13.13 -7.43 2.33
N HIS A 490 11.81 -7.23 2.55
CA HIS A 490 10.78 -7.88 1.76
C HIS A 490 10.51 -7.20 0.42
N SER A 491 10.66 -5.88 0.36
CA SER A 491 10.22 -5.09 -0.78
C SER A 491 11.12 -3.86 -1.00
N PRO A 492 12.39 -4.03 -1.39
CA PRO A 492 13.27 -2.91 -1.66
C PRO A 492 12.63 -1.88 -2.59
N PHE A 493 12.89 -0.60 -2.31
CA PHE A 493 12.32 0.55 -3.02
C PHE A 493 10.78 0.63 -3.06
N TYR A 494 10.10 -0.07 -2.17
CA TYR A 494 8.64 0.03 -2.04
C TYR A 494 8.20 1.36 -1.42
N CYS A 495 9.02 1.93 -0.53
CA CYS A 495 8.65 3.03 0.37
C CYS A 495 8.18 4.29 -0.36
N TYR A 496 8.76 4.64 -1.50
CA TYR A 496 8.30 5.82 -2.23
C TYR A 496 6.85 5.71 -2.73
N ALA A 497 6.32 4.51 -2.94
CA ALA A 497 4.94 4.32 -3.39
C ALA A 497 3.92 4.86 -2.37
N TYR A 498 4.19 4.70 -1.07
CA TYR A 498 3.36 5.34 -0.03
C TYR A 498 3.41 6.87 -0.11
N ALA A 499 4.62 7.43 -0.25
CA ALA A 499 4.79 8.87 -0.38
C ALA A 499 4.13 9.42 -1.64
N TYR A 500 4.23 8.67 -2.73
CA TYR A 500 3.62 8.98 -4.01
C TYR A 500 2.10 9.07 -3.87
N ALA A 501 1.47 8.01 -3.37
CA ALA A 501 0.03 7.96 -3.16
C ALA A 501 -0.44 9.08 -2.20
N GLN A 502 0.25 9.27 -1.08
CA GLN A 502 -0.11 10.30 -0.10
C GLN A 502 -0.08 11.72 -0.68
N LEU A 503 0.99 12.08 -1.39
CA LEU A 503 1.14 13.44 -1.92
C LEU A 503 0.27 13.66 -3.17
N LEU A 504 0.07 12.63 -4.00
CA LEU A 504 -0.88 12.66 -5.12
C LEU A 504 -2.29 12.98 -4.61
N VAL A 505 -2.74 12.27 -3.58
CA VAL A 505 -4.08 12.51 -3.03
C VAL A 505 -4.20 13.91 -2.42
N LEU A 506 -3.18 14.37 -1.70
CA LEU A 506 -3.19 15.73 -1.16
C LEU A 506 -3.18 16.79 -2.26
N ALA A 507 -2.51 16.54 -3.39
CA ALA A 507 -2.57 17.43 -4.55
C ALA A 507 -3.98 17.48 -5.15
N LEU A 508 -4.60 16.32 -5.39
CA LEU A 508 -6.00 16.25 -5.86
C LEU A 508 -6.98 16.90 -4.87
N TYR A 509 -6.77 16.67 -3.57
CA TYR A 509 -7.59 17.32 -2.53
C TYR A 509 -7.42 18.84 -2.53
N GLY A 510 -6.20 19.33 -2.73
CA GLY A 510 -5.91 20.76 -2.89
C GLY A 510 -6.62 21.39 -4.10
N LEU A 511 -6.64 20.68 -5.24
CA LEU A 511 -7.39 21.11 -6.43
C LEU A 511 -8.90 21.18 -6.14
N TYR A 512 -9.45 20.19 -5.43
CA TYR A 512 -10.85 20.21 -4.99
C TYR A 512 -11.15 21.41 -4.09
N LYS A 513 -10.34 21.64 -3.06
CA LYS A 513 -10.57 22.70 -2.06
C LYS A 513 -10.36 24.11 -2.60
N SER A 514 -9.50 24.28 -3.59
CA SER A 514 -9.24 25.58 -4.23
C SER A 514 -10.25 25.94 -5.32
N ASN A 515 -11.15 25.03 -5.69
CA ASN A 515 -12.04 25.15 -6.86
C ASN A 515 -11.28 25.46 -8.17
N ALA A 516 -10.00 25.04 -8.25
CA ALA A 516 -9.17 25.25 -9.43
C ALA A 516 -9.67 24.48 -10.67
N CYS A 517 -10.45 23.43 -10.45
CA CYS A 517 -11.08 22.62 -11.49
C CYS A 517 -12.59 22.63 -11.30
N SER A 518 -13.35 23.26 -12.21
CA SER A 518 -14.80 23.45 -12.08
C SER A 518 -15.60 22.15 -12.08
N ASN A 519 -15.12 21.12 -12.78
CA ASN A 519 -15.74 19.79 -12.90
C ASN A 519 -14.95 18.71 -12.15
N PHE A 520 -14.26 19.09 -11.05
CA PHE A 520 -13.40 18.19 -10.30
C PHE A 520 -14.10 16.89 -9.89
N LYS A 521 -15.31 16.98 -9.35
CA LYS A 521 -16.04 15.80 -8.84
C LYS A 521 -16.32 14.77 -9.93
N GLU A 522 -16.75 15.21 -11.10
CA GLU A 522 -17.01 14.35 -12.26
C GLU A 522 -15.72 13.71 -12.78
N LEU A 523 -14.65 14.49 -12.91
CA LEU A 523 -13.34 13.98 -13.32
C LEU A 523 -12.78 12.99 -12.32
N TYR A 524 -12.94 13.25 -11.02
CA TYR A 524 -12.47 12.38 -9.97
C TYR A 524 -13.19 11.03 -9.96
N ILE A 525 -14.51 11.01 -10.09
CA ILE A 525 -15.29 9.78 -10.23
C ILE A 525 -14.90 9.03 -11.50
N LYS A 526 -14.74 9.74 -12.62
CA LYS A 526 -14.26 9.14 -13.88
C LYS A 526 -12.88 8.52 -13.70
N MET A 527 -11.95 9.22 -13.05
CA MET A 527 -10.60 8.71 -12.76
C MET A 527 -10.65 7.39 -11.98
N LEU A 528 -11.46 7.32 -10.91
CA LEU A 528 -11.64 6.09 -10.13
C LEU A 528 -12.28 4.97 -10.94
N SER A 529 -13.20 5.30 -11.87
CA SER A 529 -13.86 4.32 -12.73
C SER A 529 -12.96 3.71 -13.81
N LEU A 530 -11.77 4.28 -14.04
CA LEU A 530 -10.80 3.74 -14.97
C LEU A 530 -9.95 2.63 -14.34
N GLY A 531 -9.99 2.44 -13.01
CA GLY A 531 -9.22 1.40 -12.33
C GLY A 531 -7.74 1.46 -12.72
N GLY A 532 -7.17 0.33 -13.13
CA GLY A 532 -5.81 0.19 -13.63
C GLY A 532 -5.70 0.18 -15.17
N SER A 533 -6.71 0.68 -15.89
CA SER A 533 -6.75 0.67 -17.36
C SER A 533 -5.97 1.80 -18.04
N VAL A 534 -5.38 2.69 -17.26
CA VAL A 534 -4.54 3.80 -17.74
C VAL A 534 -3.42 4.09 -16.74
N SER A 535 -2.34 4.69 -17.21
CA SER A 535 -1.19 5.02 -16.35
C SER A 535 -1.50 6.12 -15.33
N PRO A 536 -0.77 6.20 -14.20
CA PRO A 536 -0.88 7.32 -13.25
C PRO A 536 -0.65 8.69 -13.91
N LYS A 537 0.19 8.76 -14.94
CA LYS A 537 0.44 9.99 -15.72
C LYS A 537 -0.82 10.44 -16.46
N GLU A 538 -1.50 9.52 -17.12
CA GLU A 538 -2.76 9.81 -17.83
C GLU A 538 -3.88 10.18 -16.87
N LEU A 539 -3.98 9.50 -15.70
CA LEU A 539 -4.96 9.83 -14.66
C LEU A 539 -4.81 11.28 -14.18
N VAL A 540 -3.60 11.72 -13.88
CA VAL A 540 -3.33 13.10 -13.44
C VAL A 540 -3.47 14.08 -14.60
N GLY A 541 -3.14 13.66 -15.82
CA GLY A 541 -3.32 14.42 -17.06
C GLY A 541 -4.78 14.85 -17.30
N MET A 542 -5.78 14.08 -16.79
CA MET A 542 -7.19 14.45 -16.86
C MET A 542 -7.50 15.78 -16.14
N PHE A 543 -6.69 16.14 -15.13
CA PHE A 543 -6.80 17.40 -14.38
C PHE A 543 -5.91 18.52 -14.95
N GLY A 544 -5.23 18.29 -16.08
CA GLY A 544 -4.33 19.25 -16.73
C GLY A 544 -2.93 19.34 -16.13
N PHE A 545 -2.49 18.33 -15.38
CA PHE A 545 -1.18 18.29 -14.73
C PHE A 545 -0.32 17.12 -15.21
N ASP A 546 1.00 17.25 -15.00
CA ASP A 546 1.98 16.19 -15.26
C ASP A 546 2.67 15.79 -13.95
N ILE A 547 2.65 14.50 -13.64
CA ILE A 547 3.33 13.93 -12.46
C ILE A 547 4.85 14.06 -12.51
N GLU A 548 5.42 14.33 -13.67
CA GLU A 548 6.85 14.60 -13.84
C GLU A 548 7.22 16.04 -13.48
N ASP A 549 6.23 16.96 -13.44
CA ASP A 549 6.43 18.33 -13.02
C ASP A 549 6.29 18.48 -11.50
N LYS A 550 7.25 19.16 -10.88
CA LYS A 550 7.25 19.47 -9.46
C LYS A 550 6.07 20.34 -9.03
N SER A 551 5.54 21.16 -9.94
CA SER A 551 4.41 22.06 -9.66
C SER A 551 3.15 21.31 -9.22
N PHE A 552 2.92 20.10 -9.75
CA PHE A 552 1.83 19.24 -9.30
C PHE A 552 1.99 18.83 -7.83
N TRP A 553 3.19 18.40 -7.45
CA TRP A 553 3.48 17.95 -6.09
C TRP A 553 3.44 19.11 -5.07
N GLU A 554 3.81 20.33 -5.49
CA GLU A 554 3.72 21.53 -4.64
C GLU A 554 2.27 21.82 -4.20
N ILE A 555 1.25 21.45 -4.97
CA ILE A 555 -0.16 21.60 -4.58
C ILE A 555 -0.45 20.79 -3.31
N GLY A 556 0.01 19.54 -3.25
CA GLY A 556 -0.15 18.71 -2.06
C GLY A 556 0.64 19.22 -0.85
N ILE A 557 1.82 19.78 -1.08
CA ILE A 557 2.61 20.42 -0.01
C ILE A 557 1.88 21.63 0.57
N VAL A 558 1.17 22.40 -0.24
CA VAL A 558 0.36 23.55 0.26
C VAL A 558 -0.71 23.08 1.23
N GLU A 559 -1.34 21.94 1.00
CA GLU A 559 -2.34 21.37 1.91
C GLU A 559 -1.70 20.93 3.25
N ILE A 560 -0.53 20.29 3.20
CA ILE A 560 0.23 19.94 4.42
C ILE A 560 0.57 21.22 5.22
N LYS A 561 1.01 22.27 4.53
CA LYS A 561 1.33 23.54 5.17
C LYS A 561 0.10 24.14 5.84
N LYS A 562 -1.07 24.13 5.20
CA LYS A 562 -2.33 24.61 5.80
C LYS A 562 -2.65 23.86 7.11
N LEU A 563 -2.54 22.52 7.10
CA LEU A 563 -2.78 21.70 8.30
C LEU A 563 -1.83 22.09 9.45
N ILE A 564 -0.54 22.28 9.13
CA ILE A 564 0.46 22.69 10.13
C ILE A 564 0.19 24.11 10.62
N ASP A 565 -0.15 25.07 9.75
CA ASP A 565 -0.46 26.43 10.11
C ASP A 565 -1.72 26.50 11.02
N GLU A 566 -2.75 25.68 10.75
CA GLU A 566 -3.93 25.56 11.61
C GLU A 566 -3.56 24.96 12.97
N PHE A 567 -2.76 23.89 13.00
CA PHE A 567 -2.23 23.31 14.25
C PHE A 567 -1.43 24.32 15.08
N MET A 568 -0.60 25.14 14.43
CA MET A 568 0.20 26.18 15.12
C MET A 568 -0.66 27.26 15.79
N ARG A 569 -1.87 27.54 15.27
CA ARG A 569 -2.82 28.50 15.84
C ARG A 569 -3.60 27.96 17.03
N LEU A 570 -3.70 26.63 17.18
CA LEU A 570 -4.37 26.01 18.32
C LEU A 570 -3.52 26.25 19.59
N LYS A 571 -4.11 26.99 20.55
CA LYS A 571 -3.51 27.18 21.88
C LYS A 571 -3.95 26.02 22.80
N GLN A 572 -3.09 25.62 23.72
CA GLN A 572 -3.52 24.70 24.79
C GLN A 572 -4.61 25.29 25.64
#